data_15aef277c4944c2221962e4e9e8d15d6
#
_entry.id   15aef277c4944c2221962e4e9e8d15d6
#
_cell.length_a   1.000
_cell.length_b   1.000
_cell.length_c   1.000
_cell.angle_alpha   90.00
_cell.angle_beta   90.00
_cell.angle_gamma   90.00
#
_symmetry.space_group_name_H-M   'P 1'
#
loop_
_entity.id
_entity.type
_entity.pdbx_description
1 polymer ?
#
loop_
_entity_poly.entity_id
_entity_poly.type
_entity_poly.pdbx_seq_one_letter_code
_entity_poly.pdbx_strand_id
1 'polypeptide(L)'
;IINDLINHKYFQRLRRISQLGLSYLVYPGAQHTRFQHAIGSLHLMNKALNQLENKGHKISKQEKEGVKIAILLHDIGHCPFSHALERTIVKDISHEQLTLIYMHKLNEKFNGKLSLAIKIFENKYERKFLNQLVSSQLDMDRLDYLKRDSFFTGVTEGNIGVDRIISMLDIKDDRLVIEEKGIYSIEKFIIARRLMYWQVYL
;
A
#
# COMPACT_ATOMS: atom_id res chain seq x y z
N ILE A 1 16.12 9.66 4.10
CA ILE A 1 14.82 10.30 3.84
C ILE A 1 13.64 9.45 4.32
N ILE A 2 13.62 8.13 4.14
CA ILE A 2 12.48 7.30 4.60
C ILE A 2 12.27 7.44 6.11
N ASN A 3 13.33 7.37 6.92
CA ASN A 3 13.24 7.57 8.37
C ASN A 3 12.76 8.98 8.73
N ASP A 4 13.18 10.00 8.00
CA ASP A 4 12.76 11.39 8.23
C ASP A 4 11.26 11.55 7.91
N LEU A 5 10.78 10.91 6.85
CA LEU A 5 9.36 10.88 6.49
C LEU A 5 8.53 10.14 7.55
N ILE A 6 9.00 8.98 8.02
CA ILE A 6 8.32 8.23 9.09
C ILE A 6 8.21 9.09 10.37
N ASN A 7 9.27 9.82 10.72
CA ASN A 7 9.28 10.68 11.91
C ASN A 7 8.55 12.02 11.71
N HIS A 8 8.13 12.34 10.50
CA HIS A 8 7.45 13.59 10.22
C HIS A 8 6.03 13.60 10.80
N LYS A 9 5.60 14.75 11.37
CA LYS A 9 4.29 14.90 12.02
C LYS A 9 3.10 14.45 11.15
N TYR A 10 3.16 14.66 9.82
CA TYR A 10 2.10 14.24 8.90
C TYR A 10 1.97 12.73 8.83
N PHE A 11 3.07 11.99 8.86
CA PHE A 11 3.06 10.54 8.87
C PHE A 11 2.73 9.98 10.27
N GLN A 12 3.28 10.57 11.33
CA GLN A 12 3.01 10.15 12.71
C GLN A 12 1.53 10.28 13.09
N ARG A 13 0.78 11.17 12.44
CA ARG A 13 -0.68 11.28 12.58
C ARG A 13 -1.40 9.96 12.32
N LEU A 14 -0.90 9.14 11.39
CA LEU A 14 -1.49 7.84 11.03
C LEU A 14 -1.56 6.85 12.19
N ARG A 15 -0.78 7.04 13.26
CA ARG A 15 -0.87 6.23 14.50
C ARG A 15 -2.21 6.37 15.22
N ARG A 16 -2.95 7.42 14.94
CA ARG A 16 -4.24 7.73 15.56
C ARG A 16 -5.42 7.53 14.62
N ILE A 17 -5.18 6.93 13.46
CA ILE A 17 -6.21 6.65 12.46
C ILE A 17 -6.32 5.14 12.32
N SER A 18 -7.48 4.59 12.73
CA SER A 18 -7.80 3.17 12.57
C SER A 18 -7.85 2.80 11.09
N GLN A 19 -7.28 1.66 10.73
CA GLN A 19 -7.31 1.14 9.36
C GLN A 19 -8.75 0.89 8.89
N LEU A 20 -9.56 0.26 9.73
CA LEU A 20 -10.92 -0.17 9.43
C LEU A 20 -12.00 0.77 10.01
N GLY A 21 -11.64 2.02 10.30
CA GLY A 21 -12.60 3.01 10.77
C GLY A 21 -13.31 2.57 12.06
N LEU A 22 -14.61 2.32 12.00
CA LEU A 22 -15.45 1.93 13.14
C LEU A 22 -15.65 0.41 13.27
N SER A 23 -15.01 -0.40 12.44
CA SER A 23 -15.21 -1.86 12.43
C SER A 23 -14.82 -2.54 13.75
N TYR A 24 -14.03 -1.87 14.61
CA TYR A 24 -13.72 -2.37 15.96
C TYR A 24 -14.97 -2.53 16.86
N LEU A 25 -16.08 -1.89 16.53
CA LEU A 25 -17.36 -2.07 17.22
C LEU A 25 -17.96 -3.46 16.99
N VAL A 26 -17.63 -4.08 15.86
CA VAL A 26 -18.05 -5.46 15.49
C VAL A 26 -16.93 -6.46 15.72
N TYR A 27 -15.70 -6.06 15.40
CA TYR A 27 -14.46 -6.85 15.55
C TYR A 27 -13.57 -6.18 16.59
N PRO A 28 -13.70 -6.45 17.89
CA PRO A 28 -12.98 -5.73 18.96
C PRO A 28 -11.45 -5.74 18.80
N GLY A 29 -10.89 -6.76 18.13
CA GLY A 29 -9.46 -6.87 17.82
C GLY A 29 -8.98 -5.93 16.71
N ALA A 30 -9.87 -5.33 15.94
CA ALA A 30 -9.54 -4.46 14.79
C ALA A 30 -9.05 -3.06 15.21
N GLN A 31 -8.00 -3.02 16.04
CA GLN A 31 -7.41 -1.80 16.61
C GLN A 31 -6.16 -1.31 15.85
N HIS A 32 -5.77 -1.99 14.78
CA HIS A 32 -4.59 -1.61 13.99
C HIS A 32 -4.82 -0.30 13.23
N THR A 33 -3.72 0.38 13.02
CA THR A 33 -3.70 1.76 12.49
C THR A 33 -3.16 1.81 11.08
N ARG A 34 -3.47 2.89 10.35
CA ARG A 34 -2.88 3.18 9.04
C ARG A 34 -1.35 3.33 9.11
N PHE A 35 -0.79 3.73 10.23
CA PHE A 35 0.65 3.71 10.43
C PHE A 35 1.23 2.29 10.33
N GLN A 36 0.63 1.32 11.01
CA GLN A 36 1.08 -0.08 10.96
C GLN A 36 0.96 -0.66 9.54
N HIS A 37 -0.14 -0.36 8.85
CA HIS A 37 -0.36 -0.74 7.47
C HIS A 37 0.71 -0.13 6.54
N ALA A 38 0.95 1.18 6.59
CA ALA A 38 1.94 1.83 5.74
C ALA A 38 3.36 1.28 5.93
N ILE A 39 3.76 0.97 7.18
CA ILE A 39 5.05 0.30 7.47
C ILE A 39 5.05 -1.14 6.94
N GLY A 40 3.95 -1.87 7.06
CA GLY A 40 3.81 -3.21 6.52
C GLY A 40 3.90 -3.24 4.99
N SER A 41 3.19 -2.34 4.31
CA SER A 41 3.26 -2.18 2.86
C SER A 41 4.67 -1.83 2.37
N LEU A 42 5.39 -0.96 3.10
CA LEU A 42 6.81 -0.67 2.84
C LEU A 42 7.69 -1.92 3.01
N HIS A 43 7.43 -2.75 4.03
CA HIS A 43 8.15 -4.01 4.22
C HIS A 43 7.94 -4.97 3.05
N LEU A 44 6.69 -5.13 2.59
CA LEU A 44 6.37 -5.97 1.44
C LEU A 44 6.98 -5.41 0.15
N MET A 45 7.01 -4.09 -0.03
CA MET A 45 7.68 -3.43 -1.15
C MET A 45 9.18 -3.77 -1.19
N ASN A 46 9.87 -3.74 -0.05
CA ASN A 46 11.27 -4.16 0.01
C ASN A 46 11.46 -5.62 -0.43
N LYS A 47 10.58 -6.53 0.01
CA LYS A 47 10.62 -7.96 -0.39
C LYS A 47 10.37 -8.10 -1.90
N ALA A 48 9.39 -7.40 -2.46
CA ALA A 48 9.07 -7.45 -3.88
C ALA A 48 10.23 -6.93 -4.75
N LEU A 49 10.84 -5.79 -4.38
CA LEU A 49 12.00 -5.25 -5.09
C LEU A 49 13.18 -6.21 -5.07
N ASN A 50 13.50 -6.78 -3.91
CA ASN A 50 14.59 -7.77 -3.80
C ASN A 50 14.31 -9.01 -4.66
N GLN A 51 13.06 -9.48 -4.69
CA GLN A 51 12.68 -10.63 -5.53
C GLN A 51 12.84 -10.33 -7.02
N LEU A 52 12.42 -9.16 -7.48
CA LEU A 52 12.58 -8.74 -8.88
C LEU A 52 14.06 -8.58 -9.26
N GLU A 53 14.90 -8.02 -8.37
CA GLU A 53 16.34 -7.95 -8.58
C GLU A 53 17.00 -9.34 -8.64
N ASN A 54 16.60 -10.26 -7.75
CA ASN A 54 17.07 -11.67 -7.77
C ASN A 54 16.72 -12.39 -9.07
N LYS A 55 15.65 -11.97 -9.74
CA LYS A 55 15.28 -12.47 -11.09
C LYS A 55 16.02 -11.77 -12.24
N GLY A 56 16.94 -10.86 -11.92
CA GLY A 56 17.80 -10.18 -12.90
C GLY A 56 17.25 -8.85 -13.43
N HIS A 57 16.13 -8.36 -12.90
CA HIS A 57 15.60 -7.06 -13.31
C HIS A 57 16.43 -5.92 -12.73
N LYS A 58 16.86 -5.01 -13.59
CA LYS A 58 17.62 -3.83 -13.17
C LYS A 58 16.67 -2.74 -12.68
N ILE A 59 16.77 -2.39 -11.42
CA ILE A 59 16.03 -1.29 -10.78
C ILE A 59 17.04 -0.35 -10.14
N SER A 60 17.07 0.90 -10.57
CA SER A 60 18.03 1.88 -10.07
C SER A 60 17.79 2.22 -8.59
N LYS A 61 18.83 2.72 -7.91
CA LYS A 61 18.68 3.17 -6.50
C LYS A 61 17.61 4.25 -6.34
N GLN A 62 17.51 5.15 -7.33
CA GLN A 62 16.49 6.22 -7.33
C GLN A 62 15.07 5.66 -7.49
N GLU A 63 14.86 4.69 -8.39
CA GLU A 63 13.57 4.03 -8.56
C GLU A 63 13.16 3.27 -7.30
N LYS A 64 14.09 2.52 -6.70
CA LYS A 64 13.83 1.82 -5.43
C LYS A 64 13.44 2.79 -4.30
N GLU A 65 14.14 3.90 -4.18
CA GLU A 65 13.78 4.91 -3.19
C GLU A 65 12.43 5.56 -3.51
N GLY A 66 12.20 5.93 -4.77
CA GLY A 66 10.95 6.54 -5.22
C GLY A 66 9.73 5.67 -4.96
N VAL A 67 9.76 4.39 -5.34
CA VAL A 67 8.63 3.47 -5.14
C VAL A 67 8.39 3.15 -3.65
N LYS A 68 9.46 3.07 -2.84
CA LYS A 68 9.36 2.92 -1.38
C LYS A 68 8.71 4.13 -0.72
N ILE A 69 9.04 5.33 -1.16
CA ILE A 69 8.40 6.56 -0.68
C ILE A 69 6.94 6.60 -1.14
N ALA A 70 6.64 6.21 -2.38
CA ALA A 70 5.29 6.19 -2.91
C ALA A 70 4.38 5.26 -2.07
N ILE A 71 4.80 4.01 -1.81
CA ILE A 71 4.03 3.07 -0.99
C ILE A 71 3.97 3.49 0.49
N LEU A 72 5.02 4.09 1.04
CA LEU A 72 5.00 4.58 2.42
C LEU A 72 3.95 5.67 2.62
N LEU A 73 3.80 6.55 1.63
CA LEU A 73 2.94 7.73 1.72
C LEU A 73 1.56 7.54 1.07
N HIS A 74 1.24 6.39 0.46
CA HIS A 74 0.01 6.20 -0.31
C HIS A 74 -1.26 6.52 0.48
N ASP A 75 -1.26 6.27 1.77
CA ASP A 75 -2.39 6.45 2.69
C ASP A 75 -2.30 7.73 3.55
N ILE A 76 -1.30 8.59 3.32
CA ILE A 76 -1.06 9.76 4.17
C ILE A 76 -2.24 10.78 4.14
N GLY A 77 -3.06 10.74 3.11
CA GLY A 77 -4.22 11.62 2.93
C GLY A 77 -5.46 11.21 3.74
N HIS A 78 -5.51 10.02 4.31
CA HIS A 78 -6.68 9.56 5.05
C HIS A 78 -6.99 10.42 6.28
N CYS A 79 -8.28 10.70 6.46
CA CYS A 79 -8.84 11.38 7.62
C CYS A 79 -9.21 10.38 8.74
N PRO A 80 -9.48 10.84 9.98
CA PRO A 80 -10.06 10.02 11.04
C PRO A 80 -11.30 9.29 10.55
N PHE A 81 -11.46 8.04 11.03
CA PHE A 81 -12.54 7.11 10.62
C PHE A 81 -12.48 6.65 9.16
N SER A 82 -11.37 6.89 8.47
CA SER A 82 -11.14 6.39 7.11
C SER A 82 -12.31 6.70 6.16
N HIS A 83 -12.80 5.72 5.41
CA HIS A 83 -13.87 5.90 4.43
C HIS A 83 -15.24 6.25 5.05
N ALA A 84 -15.48 5.90 6.33
CA ALA A 84 -16.78 6.12 6.96
C ALA A 84 -17.19 7.61 7.02
N LEU A 85 -16.25 8.52 7.16
CA LEU A 85 -16.49 9.96 7.22
C LEU A 85 -15.80 10.77 6.11
N GLU A 86 -15.23 10.12 5.10
CA GLU A 86 -14.47 10.78 4.03
C GLU A 86 -15.27 11.89 3.36
N ARG A 87 -16.53 11.61 3.00
CA ARG A 87 -17.42 12.57 2.34
C ARG A 87 -18.03 13.62 3.29
N THR A 88 -17.93 13.40 4.60
CA THR A 88 -18.52 14.26 5.62
C THR A 88 -17.52 15.29 6.14
N ILE A 89 -16.27 14.89 6.36
CA ILE A 89 -15.23 15.74 6.94
C ILE A 89 -14.61 16.64 5.88
N VAL A 90 -14.31 16.10 4.69
CA VAL A 90 -13.73 16.87 3.57
C VAL A 90 -14.62 16.67 2.36
N LYS A 91 -15.44 17.67 2.05
CA LYS A 91 -16.31 17.63 0.88
C LYS A 91 -15.48 17.75 -0.40
N ASP A 92 -15.85 16.96 -1.41
CA ASP A 92 -15.34 17.04 -2.79
C ASP A 92 -13.83 16.80 -3.00
N ILE A 93 -13.12 16.31 -1.98
CA ILE A 93 -11.69 15.95 -2.10
C ILE A 93 -11.50 14.51 -1.64
N SER A 94 -11.02 13.63 -2.52
CA SER A 94 -10.70 12.25 -2.17
C SER A 94 -9.43 12.15 -1.32
N HIS A 95 -9.29 11.05 -0.56
CA HIS A 95 -8.06 10.77 0.19
C HIS A 95 -6.81 10.68 -0.71
N GLU A 96 -6.97 10.26 -1.97
CA GLU A 96 -5.88 10.24 -2.96
C GLU A 96 -5.42 11.65 -3.33
N GLN A 97 -6.35 12.58 -3.53
CA GLN A 97 -6.03 13.99 -3.77
C GLN A 97 -5.35 14.62 -2.55
N LEU A 98 -5.83 14.31 -1.34
CA LEU A 98 -5.18 14.75 -0.11
C LEU A 98 -3.77 14.15 0.04
N THR A 99 -3.58 12.89 -0.35
CA THR A 99 -2.27 12.24 -0.38
C THR A 99 -1.30 13.02 -1.27
N LEU A 100 -1.71 13.40 -2.47
CA LEU A 100 -0.89 14.21 -3.37
C LEU A 100 -0.53 15.57 -2.77
N ILE A 101 -1.49 16.26 -2.14
CA ILE A 101 -1.24 17.54 -1.45
C ILE A 101 -0.17 17.37 -0.36
N TYR A 102 -0.26 16.32 0.47
CA TYR A 102 0.76 16.02 1.47
C TYR A 102 2.11 15.68 0.84
N MET A 103 2.13 14.87 -0.22
CA MET A 103 3.36 14.51 -0.91
C MET A 103 4.05 15.75 -1.53
N HIS A 104 3.30 16.66 -2.13
CA HIS A 104 3.86 17.91 -2.66
C HIS A 104 4.43 18.81 -1.55
N LYS A 105 3.73 19.00 -0.44
CA LYS A 105 4.25 19.75 0.71
C LYS A 105 5.51 19.13 1.31
N LEU A 106 5.56 17.80 1.39
CA LEU A 106 6.76 17.10 1.83
C LEU A 106 7.90 17.23 0.80
N ASN A 107 7.59 17.20 -0.50
CA ASN A 107 8.56 17.38 -1.56
C ASN A 107 9.25 18.75 -1.48
N GLU A 108 8.49 19.83 -1.26
CA GLU A 108 9.04 21.16 -1.02
C GLU A 108 9.95 21.15 0.20
N LYS A 109 9.50 20.60 1.32
CA LYS A 109 10.27 20.54 2.56
C LYS A 109 11.57 19.72 2.43
N PHE A 110 11.57 18.69 1.61
CA PHE A 110 12.71 17.81 1.38
C PHE A 110 13.47 18.13 0.07
N ASN A 111 13.37 19.38 -0.40
CA ASN A 111 14.14 19.91 -1.54
C ASN A 111 14.03 19.05 -2.81
N GLY A 112 12.81 18.66 -3.17
CA GLY A 112 12.52 17.95 -4.41
C GLY A 112 12.76 16.42 -4.37
N LYS A 113 13.18 15.86 -3.23
CA LYS A 113 13.55 14.42 -3.11
C LYS A 113 12.38 13.44 -3.30
N LEU A 114 11.13 13.89 -3.25
CA LEU A 114 9.95 13.06 -3.46
C LEU A 114 9.42 13.12 -4.91
N SER A 115 10.07 13.89 -5.80
CA SER A 115 9.55 14.12 -7.16
C SER A 115 9.33 12.83 -7.95
N LEU A 116 10.23 11.85 -7.83
CA LEU A 116 10.07 10.55 -8.49
C LEU A 116 8.94 9.72 -7.86
N ALA A 117 8.82 9.75 -6.53
CA ALA A 117 7.75 9.06 -5.81
C ALA A 117 6.36 9.58 -6.23
N ILE A 118 6.22 10.90 -6.39
CA ILE A 118 4.98 11.53 -6.88
C ILE A 118 4.66 11.08 -8.30
N LYS A 119 5.65 11.09 -9.22
CA LYS A 119 5.46 10.61 -10.59
C LYS A 119 5.04 9.13 -10.65
N ILE A 120 5.64 8.28 -9.79
CA ILE A 120 5.26 6.86 -9.69
C ILE A 120 3.83 6.75 -9.16
N PHE A 121 3.48 7.45 -8.09
CA PHE A 121 2.14 7.42 -7.49
C PHE A 121 1.06 7.85 -8.48
N GLU A 122 1.28 8.94 -9.22
CA GLU A 122 0.37 9.45 -10.26
C GLU A 122 0.36 8.62 -11.56
N ASN A 123 1.10 7.52 -11.65
CA ASN A 123 1.29 6.74 -12.89
C ASN A 123 1.84 7.56 -14.08
N LYS A 124 2.64 8.59 -13.77
CA LYS A 124 3.28 9.47 -14.77
C LYS A 124 4.72 9.10 -15.08
N TYR A 125 5.28 8.09 -14.37
CA TYR A 125 6.63 7.59 -14.65
C TYR A 125 6.59 6.56 -15.79
N GLU A 126 7.65 6.51 -16.58
CA GLU A 126 7.71 5.65 -17.77
C GLU A 126 7.61 4.16 -17.44
N ARG A 127 8.29 3.70 -16.38
CA ARG A 127 8.29 2.29 -15.96
C ARG A 127 7.02 1.94 -15.17
N LYS A 128 6.04 1.40 -15.87
CA LYS A 128 4.67 1.18 -15.34
C LYS A 128 4.60 0.16 -14.21
N PHE A 129 5.46 -0.87 -14.20
CA PHE A 129 5.45 -1.85 -13.12
C PHE A 129 5.70 -1.22 -11.73
N LEU A 130 6.44 -0.10 -11.64
CA LEU A 130 6.66 0.59 -10.36
C LEU A 130 5.37 1.18 -9.79
N ASN A 131 4.51 1.76 -10.62
CA ASN A 131 3.18 2.17 -10.18
C ASN A 131 2.33 0.96 -9.83
N GLN A 132 2.40 -0.12 -10.61
CA GLN A 132 1.63 -1.34 -10.38
C GLN A 132 2.00 -2.03 -9.04
N LEU A 133 3.22 -1.88 -8.55
CA LEU A 133 3.61 -2.33 -7.21
C LEU A 133 2.91 -1.52 -6.10
N VAL A 134 2.53 -0.27 -6.38
CA VAL A 134 1.86 0.64 -5.42
C VAL A 134 0.35 0.57 -5.54
N SER A 135 -0.19 0.56 -6.76
CA SER A 135 -1.63 0.62 -7.03
C SER A 135 -1.98 -0.18 -8.29
N SER A 136 -2.51 -1.40 -8.10
CA SER A 136 -3.00 -2.27 -9.17
C SER A 136 -4.01 -3.29 -8.64
N GLN A 137 -4.32 -4.34 -9.39
CA GLN A 137 -5.17 -5.43 -8.89
C GLN A 137 -4.43 -6.34 -7.87
N LEU A 138 -3.10 -6.39 -7.97
CA LEU A 138 -2.21 -7.12 -7.06
C LEU A 138 -1.00 -6.23 -6.75
N ASP A 139 -1.04 -5.55 -5.63
CA ASP A 139 -0.03 -4.59 -5.18
C ASP A 139 0.34 -4.82 -3.70
N MET A 140 1.33 -4.08 -3.23
CA MET A 140 1.84 -4.26 -1.86
C MET A 140 0.88 -3.71 -0.80
N ASP A 141 0.04 -2.75 -1.15
CA ASP A 141 -1.06 -2.25 -0.33
C ASP A 141 -2.06 -3.37 -0.04
N ARG A 142 -2.63 -3.98 -1.09
CA ARG A 142 -3.62 -5.05 -0.97
C ARG A 142 -3.11 -6.28 -0.26
N LEU A 143 -1.85 -6.67 -0.51
CA LEU A 143 -1.22 -7.80 0.15
C LEU A 143 -1.04 -7.55 1.65
N ASP A 144 -0.70 -6.30 2.07
CA ASP A 144 -0.58 -5.99 3.49
C ASP A 144 -1.95 -5.93 4.16
N TYR A 145 -2.89 -5.13 3.62
CA TYR A 145 -4.15 -4.94 4.34
C TYR A 145 -4.96 -6.22 4.46
N LEU A 146 -5.03 -7.06 3.43
CA LEU A 146 -5.76 -8.33 3.53
C LEU A 146 -5.23 -9.21 4.65
N LYS A 147 -3.91 -9.40 4.70
CA LYS A 147 -3.28 -10.21 5.74
C LYS A 147 -3.45 -9.57 7.13
N ARG A 148 -3.28 -8.26 7.22
CA ARG A 148 -3.35 -7.50 8.47
C ARG A 148 -4.77 -7.46 9.02
N ASP A 149 -5.73 -7.14 8.17
CA ASP A 149 -7.14 -7.07 8.56
C ASP A 149 -7.66 -8.43 8.99
N SER A 150 -7.31 -9.51 8.26
CA SER A 150 -7.60 -10.90 8.65
C SER A 150 -7.08 -11.21 10.06
N PHE A 151 -5.83 -10.84 10.34
CA PHE A 151 -5.21 -11.08 11.64
C PHE A 151 -5.92 -10.34 12.78
N PHE A 152 -6.19 -9.05 12.60
CA PHE A 152 -6.77 -8.21 13.65
C PHE A 152 -8.27 -8.38 13.82
N THR A 153 -9.02 -8.73 12.78
CA THR A 153 -10.44 -9.05 12.88
C THR A 153 -10.71 -10.47 13.33
N GLY A 154 -9.74 -11.38 13.15
CA GLY A 154 -9.92 -12.81 13.35
C GLY A 154 -10.66 -13.51 12.23
N VAL A 155 -10.93 -12.82 11.10
CA VAL A 155 -11.59 -13.38 9.90
C VAL A 155 -10.55 -14.10 9.07
N THR A 156 -10.55 -15.43 9.14
CA THR A 156 -9.50 -16.29 8.55
C THR A 156 -9.52 -16.34 7.02
N GLU A 157 -10.62 -15.97 6.39
CA GLU A 157 -10.79 -15.94 4.94
C GLU A 157 -9.81 -14.99 4.25
N GLY A 158 -9.35 -13.95 4.94
CA GLY A 158 -8.33 -13.03 4.44
C GLY A 158 -6.89 -13.56 4.52
N ASN A 159 -6.68 -14.76 5.05
CA ASN A 159 -5.34 -15.34 5.18
C ASN A 159 -4.81 -15.83 3.83
N ILE A 160 -3.86 -15.09 3.26
CA ILE A 160 -3.22 -15.34 1.98
C ILE A 160 -1.72 -15.61 2.13
N GLY A 161 -1.16 -16.39 1.21
CA GLY A 161 0.28 -16.69 1.18
C GLY A 161 1.11 -15.56 0.56
N VAL A 162 1.25 -14.42 1.26
CA VAL A 162 1.95 -13.22 0.74
C VAL A 162 3.35 -13.52 0.24
N ASP A 163 4.15 -14.28 1.01
CA ASP A 163 5.52 -14.60 0.63
C ASP A 163 5.58 -15.45 -0.66
N ARG A 164 4.63 -16.36 -0.83
CA ARG A 164 4.50 -17.15 -2.04
C ARG A 164 4.13 -16.28 -3.24
N ILE A 165 3.19 -15.35 -3.08
CA ILE A 165 2.78 -14.42 -4.13
C ILE A 165 3.99 -13.56 -4.54
N ILE A 166 4.70 -12.96 -3.58
CA ILE A 166 5.88 -12.13 -3.86
C ILE A 166 6.96 -12.96 -4.58
N SER A 167 7.19 -14.22 -4.20
CA SER A 167 8.18 -15.06 -4.85
C SER A 167 7.86 -15.37 -6.32
N MET A 168 6.60 -15.24 -6.74
CA MET A 168 6.12 -15.44 -8.11
C MET A 168 6.04 -14.15 -8.94
N LEU A 169 6.30 -12.96 -8.34
CA LEU A 169 6.34 -11.70 -9.08
C LEU A 169 7.45 -11.71 -10.13
N ASP A 170 7.15 -11.16 -11.29
CA ASP A 170 8.09 -10.96 -12.38
C ASP A 170 7.73 -9.70 -13.19
N ILE A 171 8.59 -9.30 -14.13
CA ILE A 171 8.36 -8.17 -15.03
C ILE A 171 8.45 -8.68 -16.46
N LYS A 172 7.42 -8.40 -17.26
CA LYS A 172 7.41 -8.64 -18.70
C LYS A 172 6.86 -7.40 -19.42
N ASP A 173 7.58 -6.93 -20.43
CA ASP A 173 7.19 -5.75 -21.22
C ASP A 173 6.84 -4.54 -20.35
N ASP A 174 7.68 -4.27 -19.35
CA ASP A 174 7.53 -3.22 -18.32
C ASP A 174 6.22 -3.31 -17.48
N ARG A 175 5.60 -4.48 -17.44
CA ARG A 175 4.41 -4.76 -16.63
C ARG A 175 4.73 -5.78 -15.54
N LEU A 176 4.13 -5.58 -14.39
CA LEU A 176 4.16 -6.57 -13.30
C LEU A 176 3.32 -7.78 -13.71
N VAL A 177 3.91 -8.95 -13.66
CA VAL A 177 3.26 -10.23 -13.99
C VAL A 177 3.52 -11.25 -12.88
N ILE A 178 2.79 -12.35 -12.93
CA ILE A 178 2.96 -13.50 -12.03
C ILE A 178 3.36 -14.71 -12.85
N GLU A 179 4.34 -15.47 -12.40
CA GLU A 179 4.69 -16.76 -13.00
C GLU A 179 3.49 -17.71 -12.97
N GLU A 180 3.29 -18.50 -14.03
CA GLU A 180 2.16 -19.42 -14.19
C GLU A 180 1.96 -20.35 -12.99
N LYS A 181 3.05 -20.85 -12.40
CA LYS A 181 3.01 -21.71 -11.20
C LYS A 181 2.43 -20.99 -9.94
N GLY A 182 2.21 -19.68 -10.01
CA GLY A 182 1.58 -18.87 -8.96
C GLY A 182 0.07 -18.77 -9.06
N ILE A 183 -0.56 -19.33 -10.10
CA ILE A 183 -1.99 -19.11 -10.42
C ILE A 183 -2.92 -19.42 -9.25
N TYR A 184 -2.74 -20.54 -8.56
CA TYR A 184 -3.58 -20.89 -7.40
C TYR A 184 -3.45 -19.92 -6.22
N SER A 185 -2.27 -19.32 -6.05
CA SER A 185 -2.06 -18.28 -5.03
C SER A 185 -2.80 -17.00 -5.38
N ILE A 186 -2.91 -16.67 -6.66
CA ILE A 186 -3.67 -15.52 -7.16
C ILE A 186 -5.17 -15.77 -7.09
N GLU A 187 -5.64 -16.95 -7.46
CA GLU A 187 -7.05 -17.34 -7.28
C GLU A 187 -7.46 -17.23 -5.81
N LYS A 188 -6.66 -17.79 -4.89
CA LYS A 188 -6.89 -17.65 -3.45
C LYS A 188 -6.91 -16.19 -3.00
N PHE A 189 -6.00 -15.35 -3.51
CA PHE A 189 -5.99 -13.92 -3.21
C PHE A 189 -7.27 -13.22 -3.65
N ILE A 190 -7.76 -13.50 -4.87
CA ILE A 190 -9.00 -12.91 -5.39
C ILE A 190 -10.21 -13.34 -4.56
N ILE A 191 -10.29 -14.62 -4.21
CA ILE A 191 -11.34 -15.18 -3.37
C ILE A 191 -11.32 -14.56 -1.97
N ALA A 192 -10.14 -14.52 -1.33
CA ALA A 192 -9.95 -13.93 -0.01
C ALA A 192 -10.37 -12.46 0.01
N ARG A 193 -9.96 -11.66 -1.00
CA ARG A 193 -10.37 -10.26 -1.13
C ARG A 193 -11.88 -10.11 -1.24
N ARG A 194 -12.55 -10.97 -2.02
CA ARG A 194 -14.00 -10.96 -2.16
C ARG A 194 -14.70 -11.30 -0.84
N LEU A 195 -14.23 -12.31 -0.12
CA LEU A 195 -14.79 -12.72 1.17
C LEU A 195 -14.61 -11.63 2.23
N MET A 196 -13.43 -11.04 2.33
CA MET A 196 -13.16 -9.94 3.26
C MET A 196 -14.00 -8.71 2.94
N TYR A 197 -14.28 -8.45 1.65
CA TYR A 197 -15.16 -7.37 1.26
C TYR A 197 -16.56 -7.54 1.86
N TRP A 198 -17.12 -8.73 1.77
CA TRP A 198 -18.46 -9.03 2.33
C TRP A 198 -18.49 -9.11 3.85
N GLN A 199 -17.45 -9.63 4.47
CA GLN A 199 -17.45 -9.90 5.91
C GLN A 199 -16.95 -8.71 6.75
N VAL A 200 -16.05 -7.90 6.21
CA VAL A 200 -15.33 -6.86 6.99
C VAL A 200 -15.55 -5.46 6.45
N TYR A 201 -15.58 -5.26 5.12
CA TYR A 201 -15.51 -3.91 4.54
C TYR A 201 -16.87 -3.32 4.18
N LEU A 202 -17.94 -4.12 4.05
CA LEU A 202 -19.32 -3.66 3.81
C LEU A 202 -20.03 -3.19 5.08
#